data_2f0dbb8f71737f8c70e16370a5b6ec9c
#
_entry.id   2f0dbb8f71737f8c70e16370a5b6ec9c
#
_cell.length_a   1.000
_cell.length_b   1.000
_cell.length_c   1.000
_cell.angle_alpha   90.00
_cell.angle_beta   90.00
_cell.angle_gamma   90.00
#
_symmetry.space_group_name_H-M   'P 1'
#
loop_
_entity.id
_entity.type
_entity.pdbx_description
1 polymer ?
#
loop_
_entity_poly.entity_id
_entity_poly.type
_entity_poly.pdbx_seq_one_letter_code
_entity_poly.pdbx_strand_id
1 'polypeptide(L)'
;MSAENSEVSNNGIVIIGAGLAGWHVIDAIRAKDKDIPITLITADSGDRYHKPMLTMAISQKKSAADLVRATGVDAAEAANIKLLANTQVTDVDASTQQLQLISALRSDPVYTNYATIGYDKLVLAMGAHPIFPKSLPEDLVWHVNHIERFGQLQEKLATGSQHVAIVGAGMVGTEIAEDLLKAGHQVTLIDLNDAPLSQMLPPKATSRIAQAVNSQGINFLGGYQVSAITRISDGKLQVSYEALASATDSSTAEPIEPLMVDHVIASTGLTVDDKLPTAAGVDFDRRTGIVVDAPTLRTSTANIYAIGDCMSINGVACRYVAPLRAQAATIADDILGHEHNGYEHKPPMIRLKNKAISVMVTGVPQAVGNWQVKTESEDELVMDLLGDNDAVSATVTIKAPAVPKG
;
A
#
# COMPACT_ATOMS: atom_id res chain seq x y z
N MET A 1 1.41 -27.90 35.09
CA MET A 1 2.79 -27.68 34.60
C MET A 1 2.83 -26.25 34.11
N SER A 2 3.59 -25.41 34.83
CA SER A 2 3.78 -24.00 34.51
C SER A 2 4.51 -23.91 33.17
N ALA A 3 3.90 -23.19 32.19
CA ALA A 3 4.62 -22.82 30.98
C ALA A 3 5.83 -21.96 31.39
N GLU A 4 7.02 -22.48 31.16
CA GLU A 4 8.24 -21.68 31.27
C GLU A 4 8.17 -20.61 30.17
N ASN A 5 7.93 -19.37 30.61
CA ASN A 5 8.19 -18.18 29.79
C ASN A 5 9.71 -18.17 29.50
N SER A 6 10.11 -18.58 28.33
CA SER A 6 11.49 -18.38 27.90
C SER A 6 11.67 -16.91 27.54
N GLU A 7 12.17 -16.11 28.48
CA GLU A 7 12.65 -14.77 28.19
C GLU A 7 13.83 -14.87 27.22
N VAL A 8 13.65 -14.40 26.01
CA VAL A 8 14.74 -14.17 25.07
C VAL A 8 15.15 -12.70 25.23
N SER A 9 16.08 -12.43 26.13
CA SER A 9 16.64 -11.07 26.23
C SER A 9 17.41 -10.75 24.95
N ASN A 10 16.98 -9.73 24.24
CA ASN A 10 17.72 -9.17 23.11
C ASN A 10 17.84 -7.67 23.35
N ASN A 11 19.03 -7.25 23.75
CA ASN A 11 19.37 -5.85 23.93
C ASN A 11 19.89 -5.31 22.59
N GLY A 12 19.06 -5.21 21.62
CA GLY A 12 19.44 -4.76 20.28
C GLY A 12 18.29 -4.02 19.61
N ILE A 13 18.39 -3.90 18.31
CA ILE A 13 17.37 -3.26 17.48
C ILE A 13 16.33 -4.30 17.08
N VAL A 14 15.06 -4.02 17.36
CA VAL A 14 13.95 -4.83 16.87
C VAL A 14 13.21 -4.07 15.80
N ILE A 15 12.91 -4.73 14.67
CA ILE A 15 12.15 -4.18 13.55
C ILE A 15 10.91 -5.04 13.35
N ILE A 16 9.72 -4.42 13.36
CA ILE A 16 8.45 -5.12 13.12
C ILE A 16 8.00 -4.83 11.69
N GLY A 17 7.95 -5.87 10.86
CA GLY A 17 7.53 -5.84 9.46
C GLY A 17 8.69 -5.97 8.47
N ALA A 18 8.63 -7.04 7.66
CA ALA A 18 9.63 -7.38 6.64
C ALA A 18 9.29 -6.83 5.24
N GLY A 19 8.48 -5.77 5.16
CA GLY A 19 8.21 -5.05 3.91
C GLY A 19 9.43 -4.24 3.44
N LEU A 20 9.24 -3.47 2.36
CA LEU A 20 10.30 -2.61 1.81
C LEU A 20 10.93 -1.70 2.87
N ALA A 21 10.11 -1.13 3.76
CA ALA A 21 10.56 -0.21 4.81
C ALA A 21 11.51 -0.89 5.81
N GLY A 22 11.10 -2.05 6.36
CA GLY A 22 11.92 -2.79 7.34
C GLY A 22 13.26 -3.23 6.76
N TRP A 23 13.24 -3.78 5.54
CA TRP A 23 14.48 -4.17 4.86
C TRP A 23 15.38 -2.97 4.53
N HIS A 24 14.84 -1.80 4.18
CA HIS A 24 15.65 -0.60 3.99
C HIS A 24 16.33 -0.12 5.27
N VAL A 25 15.67 -0.25 6.43
CA VAL A 25 16.30 0.07 7.73
C VAL A 25 17.46 -0.88 8.02
N ILE A 26 17.27 -2.19 7.81
CA ILE A 26 18.34 -3.18 7.97
C ILE A 26 19.51 -2.86 7.05
N ASP A 27 19.26 -2.64 5.77
CA ASP A 27 20.30 -2.31 4.78
C ASP A 27 21.06 -1.03 5.18
N ALA A 28 20.36 -0.01 5.69
CA ALA A 28 20.95 1.26 6.10
C ALA A 28 21.82 1.10 7.36
N ILE A 29 21.36 0.32 8.36
CA ILE A 29 22.17 0.02 9.57
C ILE A 29 23.38 -0.80 9.17
N ARG A 30 23.23 -1.86 8.39
CA ARG A 30 24.33 -2.76 7.97
C ARG A 30 25.37 -2.08 7.07
N ALA A 31 25.00 -1.01 6.38
CA ALA A 31 25.96 -0.17 5.66
C ALA A 31 26.94 0.56 6.61
N LYS A 32 26.59 0.74 7.86
CA LYS A 32 27.32 1.52 8.89
C LYS A 32 27.87 0.66 10.01
N ASP A 33 27.09 -0.32 10.46
CA ASP A 33 27.45 -1.25 11.55
C ASP A 33 27.10 -2.68 11.14
N LYS A 34 28.14 -3.56 11.10
CA LYS A 34 27.98 -4.96 10.67
C LYS A 34 27.55 -5.89 11.80
N ASP A 35 27.73 -5.47 13.05
CA ASP A 35 27.73 -6.36 14.22
C ASP A 35 26.60 -6.08 15.21
N ILE A 36 26.04 -4.86 15.22
CA ILE A 36 24.94 -4.53 16.14
C ILE A 36 23.80 -5.56 16.02
N PRO A 37 23.30 -6.13 17.12
CA PRO A 37 22.23 -7.13 17.05
C PRO A 37 20.95 -6.53 16.45
N ILE A 38 20.40 -7.20 15.42
CA ILE A 38 19.11 -6.84 14.82
C ILE A 38 18.22 -8.07 14.80
N THR A 39 16.98 -7.91 15.26
CA THR A 39 15.91 -8.90 15.11
C THR A 39 14.81 -8.34 14.23
N LEU A 40 14.51 -9.01 13.13
CA LEU A 40 13.37 -8.71 12.25
C LEU A 40 12.22 -9.66 12.60
N ILE A 41 11.05 -9.09 12.90
CA ILE A 41 9.84 -9.87 13.23
C ILE A 41 8.79 -9.59 12.16
N THR A 42 8.20 -10.65 11.60
CA THR A 42 7.17 -10.53 10.58
C THR A 42 6.16 -11.66 10.66
N ALA A 43 4.89 -11.35 10.34
CA ALA A 43 3.81 -12.33 10.34
C ALA A 43 3.84 -13.26 9.11
N ASP A 44 4.63 -12.93 8.10
CA ASP A 44 4.83 -13.69 6.86
C ASP A 44 6.22 -14.37 6.81
N SER A 45 6.62 -14.85 5.63
CA SER A 45 7.93 -15.48 5.39
C SER A 45 9.12 -14.53 5.51
N GLY A 46 8.89 -13.22 5.46
CA GLY A 46 9.94 -12.20 5.46
C GLY A 46 10.64 -12.01 4.10
N ASP A 47 10.11 -12.55 3.03
CA ASP A 47 10.72 -12.50 1.70
C ASP A 47 10.89 -11.06 1.19
N ARG A 48 12.01 -10.81 0.54
CA ARG A 48 12.29 -9.51 -0.09
C ARG A 48 11.69 -9.45 -1.49
N TYR A 49 10.71 -8.62 -1.68
CA TYR A 49 10.13 -8.33 -3.00
C TYR A 49 9.79 -6.84 -3.14
N HIS A 50 9.60 -6.40 -4.39
CA HIS A 50 9.25 -5.01 -4.67
C HIS A 50 7.72 -4.90 -4.84
N LYS A 51 7.00 -4.62 -3.76
CA LYS A 51 5.53 -4.57 -3.68
C LYS A 51 4.86 -3.81 -4.84
N PRO A 52 5.35 -2.64 -5.32
CA PRO A 52 4.77 -1.96 -6.47
C PRO A 52 4.76 -2.77 -7.79
N MET A 53 5.49 -3.86 -7.89
CA MET A 53 5.45 -4.72 -9.08
C MET A 53 4.18 -5.59 -9.16
N LEU A 54 3.48 -5.78 -8.04
CA LEU A 54 2.26 -6.60 -7.99
C LEU A 54 1.14 -6.06 -8.89
N THR A 55 1.09 -4.74 -9.13
CA THR A 55 0.05 -4.11 -9.96
C THR A 55 0.26 -4.26 -11.47
N MET A 56 1.37 -4.89 -11.90
CA MET A 56 1.73 -5.03 -13.31
C MET A 56 2.35 -6.40 -13.65
N ALA A 57 2.20 -7.38 -12.79
CA ALA A 57 2.88 -8.66 -12.92
C ALA A 57 2.08 -9.70 -13.73
N ILE A 58 0.74 -9.58 -13.77
CA ILE A 58 -0.14 -10.56 -14.40
C ILE A 58 0.08 -10.55 -15.92
N SER A 59 0.02 -9.38 -16.56
CA SER A 59 0.27 -9.24 -18.00
C SER A 59 1.70 -9.58 -18.40
N GLN A 60 2.65 -9.44 -17.48
CA GLN A 60 4.05 -9.84 -17.68
C GLN A 60 4.28 -11.33 -17.45
N LYS A 61 3.25 -12.09 -17.08
CA LYS A 61 3.31 -13.53 -16.78
C LYS A 61 4.35 -13.86 -15.68
N LYS A 62 4.55 -12.94 -14.74
CA LYS A 62 5.43 -13.16 -13.59
C LYS A 62 4.63 -13.75 -12.44
N SER A 63 5.02 -14.92 -11.98
CA SER A 63 4.45 -15.52 -10.78
C SER A 63 4.85 -14.76 -9.51
N ALA A 64 4.16 -15.01 -8.40
CA ALA A 64 4.57 -14.48 -7.10
C ALA A 64 6.02 -14.87 -6.77
N ALA A 65 6.44 -16.10 -7.09
CA ALA A 65 7.80 -16.57 -6.89
C ALA A 65 8.83 -15.78 -7.73
N ASP A 66 8.50 -15.41 -8.98
CA ASP A 66 9.39 -14.61 -9.84
C ASP A 66 9.59 -13.17 -9.32
N LEU A 67 8.73 -12.70 -8.44
CA LEU A 67 8.82 -11.37 -7.84
C LEU A 67 9.66 -11.35 -6.56
N VAL A 68 9.89 -12.51 -5.94
CA VAL A 68 10.78 -12.65 -4.78
C VAL A 68 12.23 -12.51 -5.24
N ARG A 69 12.95 -11.57 -4.64
CA ARG A 69 14.37 -11.30 -4.93
C ARG A 69 15.31 -12.11 -4.06
N ALA A 70 14.88 -12.37 -2.83
CA ALA A 70 15.56 -13.25 -1.88
C ALA A 70 14.52 -13.75 -0.88
N THR A 71 14.66 -15.00 -0.44
CA THR A 71 13.83 -15.50 0.67
C THR A 71 14.17 -14.73 1.94
N GLY A 72 13.23 -14.68 2.89
CA GLY A 72 13.47 -14.04 4.18
C GLY A 72 14.68 -14.63 4.91
N VAL A 73 14.85 -15.96 4.81
CA VAL A 73 15.98 -16.69 5.42
C VAL A 73 17.30 -16.29 4.78
N ASP A 74 17.41 -16.36 3.45
CA ASP A 74 18.66 -16.01 2.75
C ASP A 74 19.02 -14.52 2.97
N ALA A 75 18.01 -13.66 2.97
CA ALA A 75 18.21 -12.23 3.19
C ALA A 75 18.66 -11.91 4.62
N ALA A 76 18.14 -12.65 5.61
CA ALA A 76 18.52 -12.50 7.02
C ALA A 76 19.95 -13.00 7.27
N GLU A 77 20.32 -14.15 6.68
CA GLU A 77 21.67 -14.67 6.75
C GLU A 77 22.66 -13.69 6.10
N ALA A 78 22.38 -13.23 4.90
CA ALA A 78 23.22 -12.26 4.19
C ALA A 78 23.38 -10.92 4.94
N ALA A 79 22.35 -10.50 5.67
CA ALA A 79 22.37 -9.29 6.48
C ALA A 79 22.93 -9.51 7.91
N ASN A 80 23.27 -10.73 8.31
CA ASN A 80 23.67 -11.09 9.67
C ASN A 80 22.65 -10.60 10.72
N ILE A 81 21.36 -10.99 10.57
CA ILE A 81 20.29 -10.63 11.49
C ILE A 81 19.51 -11.87 11.93
N LYS A 82 18.84 -11.78 13.07
CA LYS A 82 17.86 -12.76 13.50
C LYS A 82 16.52 -12.49 12.83
N LEU A 83 15.96 -13.48 12.11
CA LEU A 83 14.61 -13.42 11.55
C LEU A 83 13.65 -14.27 12.40
N LEU A 84 12.55 -13.65 12.83
CA LEU A 84 11.39 -14.33 13.40
C LEU A 84 10.25 -14.24 12.37
N ALA A 85 10.30 -15.10 11.36
CA ALA A 85 9.25 -15.24 10.36
C ALA A 85 8.03 -15.95 10.95
N ASN A 86 6.86 -15.76 10.30
CA ASN A 86 5.58 -16.32 10.73
C ASN A 86 5.28 -16.05 12.22
N THR A 87 5.69 -14.88 12.67
CA THR A 87 5.60 -14.45 14.08
C THR A 87 4.89 -13.11 14.15
N GLN A 88 3.79 -13.07 14.88
CA GLN A 88 3.02 -11.86 15.10
C GLN A 88 3.40 -11.23 16.45
N VAL A 89 3.67 -9.93 16.45
CA VAL A 89 3.73 -9.12 17.67
C VAL A 89 2.30 -8.81 18.08
N THR A 90 1.95 -9.12 19.32
CA THR A 90 0.59 -8.94 19.84
C THR A 90 0.48 -7.78 20.80
N ASP A 91 1.60 -7.37 21.42
CA ASP A 91 1.64 -6.27 22.37
C ASP A 91 3.03 -5.63 22.43
N VAL A 92 3.07 -4.36 22.85
CA VAL A 92 4.29 -3.56 23.05
C VAL A 92 4.22 -2.89 24.40
N ASP A 93 5.03 -3.31 25.35
CA ASP A 93 5.23 -2.58 26.60
C ASP A 93 6.45 -1.64 26.45
N ALA A 94 6.19 -0.38 26.19
CA ALA A 94 7.24 0.62 26.01
C ALA A 94 7.96 0.97 27.33
N SER A 95 7.32 0.75 28.48
CA SER A 95 7.91 1.06 29.79
C SER A 95 8.99 0.06 30.20
N THR A 96 8.80 -1.21 29.86
CA THR A 96 9.78 -2.28 30.09
C THR A 96 10.59 -2.61 28.83
N GLN A 97 10.29 -1.96 27.70
CA GLN A 97 10.90 -2.23 26.40
C GLN A 97 10.78 -3.70 25.98
N GLN A 98 9.58 -4.27 26.10
CA GLN A 98 9.28 -5.66 25.79
C GLN A 98 8.16 -5.79 24.75
N LEU A 99 8.25 -6.85 23.95
CA LEU A 99 7.25 -7.25 22.97
C LEU A 99 6.70 -8.63 23.33
N GLN A 100 5.37 -8.81 23.19
CA GLN A 100 4.73 -10.11 23.27
C GLN A 100 4.57 -10.70 21.86
N LEU A 101 4.95 -11.97 21.68
CA LEU A 101 4.99 -12.65 20.40
C LEU A 101 4.12 -13.89 20.39
N ILE A 102 3.47 -14.15 19.25
CA ILE A 102 2.79 -15.42 18.96
C ILE A 102 3.34 -15.97 17.65
N SER A 103 3.78 -17.24 17.62
CA SER A 103 4.16 -17.91 16.38
C SER A 103 2.93 -18.44 15.64
N ALA A 104 2.78 -18.11 14.36
CA ALA A 104 1.70 -18.55 13.50
C ALA A 104 1.84 -20.00 12.99
N LEU A 105 3.02 -20.64 13.18
CA LEU A 105 3.32 -21.96 12.63
C LEU A 105 2.66 -23.14 13.37
N ARG A 106 1.92 -22.92 14.46
CA ARG A 106 1.23 -23.99 15.17
C ARG A 106 -0.30 -23.82 15.05
N SER A 107 -0.85 -24.68 14.24
CA SER A 107 -2.32 -24.84 14.04
C SER A 107 -3.08 -25.43 15.26
N ASP A 108 -2.41 -25.66 16.39
CA ASP A 108 -3.05 -26.18 17.59
C ASP A 108 -3.38 -25.03 18.55
N PRO A 109 -4.67 -24.73 18.77
CA PRO A 109 -5.11 -23.64 19.65
C PRO A 109 -4.76 -23.87 21.13
N VAL A 110 -4.28 -25.06 21.51
CA VAL A 110 -3.93 -25.40 22.90
C VAL A 110 -2.46 -25.02 23.24
N TYR A 111 -1.60 -24.76 22.25
CA TYR A 111 -0.19 -24.42 22.44
C TYR A 111 0.18 -23.10 21.80
N THR A 112 -0.38 -21.99 22.28
CA THR A 112 0.15 -20.66 22.00
C THR A 112 1.44 -20.46 22.81
N ASN A 113 2.60 -20.62 22.17
CA ASN A 113 3.84 -20.24 22.79
C ASN A 113 3.94 -18.71 22.76
N TYR A 114 3.58 -18.08 23.86
CA TYR A 114 3.89 -16.67 24.09
C TYR A 114 5.38 -16.58 24.39
N ALA A 115 6.09 -15.80 23.59
CA ALA A 115 7.47 -15.46 23.87
C ALA A 115 7.56 -13.95 24.11
N THR A 116 8.43 -13.54 25.00
CA THR A 116 8.75 -12.13 25.24
C THR A 116 10.14 -11.83 24.70
N ILE A 117 10.30 -10.71 24.01
CA ILE A 117 11.59 -10.21 23.54
C ILE A 117 11.78 -8.77 23.97
N GLY A 118 12.96 -8.45 24.53
CA GLY A 118 13.35 -7.08 24.85
C GLY A 118 13.93 -6.36 23.62
N TYR A 119 13.95 -5.03 23.66
CA TYR A 119 14.60 -4.18 22.67
C TYR A 119 15.25 -2.94 23.28
N ASP A 120 16.37 -2.49 22.72
CA ASP A 120 16.95 -1.18 23.02
C ASP A 120 16.35 -0.09 22.11
N LYS A 121 16.10 -0.44 20.86
CA LYS A 121 15.43 0.40 19.86
C LYS A 121 14.39 -0.43 19.09
N LEU A 122 13.22 0.15 18.88
CA LEU A 122 12.11 -0.46 18.14
C LEU A 122 11.80 0.35 16.89
N VAL A 123 11.69 -0.32 15.75
CA VAL A 123 11.25 0.29 14.49
C VAL A 123 9.93 -0.34 14.05
N LEU A 124 8.88 0.46 13.97
CA LEU A 124 7.57 0.07 13.47
C LEU A 124 7.55 0.27 11.94
N ALA A 125 7.67 -0.83 11.19
CA ALA A 125 7.67 -0.87 9.72
C ALA A 125 6.50 -1.72 9.20
N MET A 126 5.35 -1.68 9.89
CA MET A 126 4.20 -2.58 9.72
C MET A 126 3.45 -2.37 8.39
N GLY A 127 3.74 -1.29 7.66
CA GLY A 127 3.00 -0.94 6.46
C GLY A 127 1.56 -0.51 6.73
N ALA A 128 0.67 -0.71 5.75
CA ALA A 128 -0.75 -0.41 5.86
C ALA A 128 -1.57 -1.53 5.23
N HIS A 129 -2.83 -1.68 5.67
CA HIS A 129 -3.75 -2.73 5.26
C HIS A 129 -4.85 -2.17 4.34
N PRO A 130 -5.39 -2.98 3.41
CA PRO A 130 -6.55 -2.57 2.62
C PRO A 130 -7.74 -2.25 3.51
N ILE A 131 -8.50 -1.23 3.11
CA ILE A 131 -9.79 -0.94 3.73
C ILE A 131 -10.83 -1.85 3.08
N PHE A 132 -11.63 -2.55 3.91
CA PHE A 132 -12.78 -3.31 3.47
C PHE A 132 -14.06 -2.66 4.03
N PRO A 133 -14.77 -1.82 3.24
CA PRO A 133 -16.11 -1.37 3.62
C PRO A 133 -17.04 -2.57 3.84
N LYS A 134 -18.08 -2.42 4.63
CA LYS A 134 -19.04 -3.51 4.91
C LYS A 134 -19.67 -4.12 3.67
N SER A 135 -19.78 -3.36 2.58
CA SER A 135 -20.28 -3.83 1.28
C SER A 135 -19.27 -4.70 0.52
N LEU A 136 -18.02 -4.77 0.98
CA LEU A 136 -16.93 -5.57 0.39
C LEU A 136 -16.42 -6.60 1.42
N PRO A 137 -17.14 -7.72 1.64
CA PRO A 137 -16.73 -8.76 2.60
C PRO A 137 -15.34 -9.32 2.24
N GLU A 138 -14.43 -9.35 3.22
CA GLU A 138 -13.02 -9.71 3.01
C GLU A 138 -12.85 -11.14 2.48
N ASP A 139 -13.77 -12.05 2.80
CA ASP A 139 -13.78 -13.45 2.34
C ASP A 139 -14.25 -13.60 0.88
N LEU A 140 -14.89 -12.58 0.30
CA LEU A 140 -15.38 -12.57 -1.08
C LEU A 140 -14.52 -11.72 -2.03
N VAL A 141 -13.62 -10.88 -1.49
CA VAL A 141 -12.83 -9.95 -2.31
C VAL A 141 -11.34 -10.22 -2.20
N TRP A 142 -10.62 -9.88 -3.25
CA TRP A 142 -9.18 -9.95 -3.33
C TRP A 142 -8.55 -8.59 -3.05
N HIS A 143 -7.28 -8.61 -2.73
CA HIS A 143 -6.42 -7.41 -2.74
C HIS A 143 -5.01 -7.79 -3.22
N VAL A 144 -4.29 -6.82 -3.75
CA VAL A 144 -2.91 -7.00 -4.23
C VAL A 144 -1.90 -6.30 -3.32
N ASN A 145 -2.24 -6.18 -2.04
CA ASN A 145 -1.38 -5.50 -1.06
C ASN A 145 -0.26 -6.40 -0.50
N HIS A 146 -0.36 -7.72 -0.71
CA HIS A 146 0.59 -8.72 -0.23
C HIS A 146 0.85 -9.80 -1.27
N ILE A 147 2.11 -10.28 -1.34
CA ILE A 147 2.54 -11.24 -2.38
C ILE A 147 1.81 -12.58 -2.32
N GLU A 148 1.51 -13.09 -1.13
CA GLU A 148 0.78 -14.36 -0.97
C GLU A 148 -0.66 -14.25 -1.50
N ARG A 149 -1.38 -13.17 -1.14
CA ARG A 149 -2.75 -12.93 -1.65
C ARG A 149 -2.75 -12.70 -3.15
N PHE A 150 -1.71 -12.01 -3.66
CA PHE A 150 -1.50 -11.86 -5.10
C PHE A 150 -1.28 -13.22 -5.78
N GLY A 151 -0.45 -14.10 -5.22
CA GLY A 151 -0.21 -15.45 -5.74
C GLY A 151 -1.49 -16.29 -5.80
N GLN A 152 -2.30 -16.27 -4.73
CA GLN A 152 -3.59 -16.95 -4.69
C GLN A 152 -4.58 -16.42 -5.75
N LEU A 153 -4.63 -15.10 -5.93
CA LEU A 153 -5.43 -14.49 -7.01
C LEU A 153 -4.93 -14.93 -8.39
N GLN A 154 -3.62 -14.94 -8.60
CA GLN A 154 -2.99 -15.36 -9.85
C GLN A 154 -3.36 -16.79 -10.25
N GLU A 155 -3.39 -17.72 -9.30
CA GLU A 155 -3.83 -19.11 -9.50
C GLU A 155 -5.29 -19.17 -9.99
N LYS A 156 -6.17 -18.33 -9.45
CA LYS A 156 -7.57 -18.25 -9.88
C LYS A 156 -7.69 -17.68 -11.30
N LEU A 157 -6.92 -16.65 -11.60
CA LEU A 157 -6.93 -16.00 -12.92
C LEU A 157 -6.31 -16.87 -14.02
N ALA A 158 -5.48 -17.87 -13.70
CA ALA A 158 -4.85 -18.76 -14.65
C ALA A 158 -5.83 -19.72 -15.35
N THR A 159 -7.07 -19.83 -14.91
CA THR A 159 -8.08 -20.78 -15.44
C THR A 159 -8.73 -20.34 -16.75
N GLY A 160 -8.34 -19.20 -17.32
CA GLY A 160 -8.84 -18.66 -18.57
C GLY A 160 -9.23 -17.18 -18.48
N SER A 161 -9.94 -16.66 -19.49
CA SER A 161 -10.45 -15.28 -19.44
C SER A 161 -11.54 -15.19 -18.37
N GLN A 162 -11.36 -14.30 -17.43
CA GLN A 162 -12.25 -14.04 -16.29
C GLN A 162 -12.83 -12.62 -16.40
N HIS A 163 -14.03 -12.41 -15.86
CA HIS A 163 -14.55 -11.07 -15.64
C HIS A 163 -14.21 -10.62 -14.21
N VAL A 164 -13.43 -9.56 -14.08
CA VAL A 164 -12.96 -9.04 -12.80
C VAL A 164 -13.52 -7.63 -12.56
N ALA A 165 -14.23 -7.45 -11.46
CA ALA A 165 -14.60 -6.12 -10.97
C ALA A 165 -13.51 -5.60 -10.05
N ILE A 166 -13.12 -4.34 -10.22
CA ILE A 166 -12.20 -3.62 -9.34
C ILE A 166 -12.96 -2.48 -8.69
N VAL A 167 -12.95 -2.42 -7.38
CA VAL A 167 -13.62 -1.34 -6.62
C VAL A 167 -12.57 -0.38 -6.10
N GLY A 168 -12.63 0.87 -6.60
CA GLY A 168 -11.68 1.94 -6.37
C GLY A 168 -10.79 2.21 -7.58
N ALA A 169 -10.96 3.39 -8.20
CA ALA A 169 -10.20 3.86 -9.36
C ALA A 169 -9.07 4.84 -8.97
N GLY A 170 -8.45 4.63 -7.81
CA GLY A 170 -7.19 5.25 -7.45
C GLY A 170 -6.03 4.71 -8.29
N MET A 171 -4.79 5.06 -7.94
CA MET A 171 -3.59 4.63 -8.68
C MET A 171 -3.51 3.11 -8.82
N VAL A 172 -3.65 2.37 -7.71
CA VAL A 172 -3.52 0.91 -7.68
C VAL A 172 -4.61 0.25 -8.51
N GLY A 173 -5.88 0.65 -8.33
CA GLY A 173 -7.00 0.07 -9.09
C GLY A 173 -6.90 0.32 -10.59
N THR A 174 -6.49 1.53 -10.98
CA THR A 174 -6.29 1.88 -12.40
C THR A 174 -5.12 1.10 -13.02
N GLU A 175 -4.02 0.88 -12.29
CA GLU A 175 -2.89 0.06 -12.74
C GLU A 175 -3.29 -1.42 -12.92
N ILE A 176 -3.98 -2.00 -11.95
CA ILE A 176 -4.43 -3.40 -11.99
C ILE A 176 -5.46 -3.61 -13.11
N ALA A 177 -6.35 -2.63 -13.34
CA ALA A 177 -7.34 -2.71 -14.42
C ALA A 177 -6.67 -2.86 -15.79
N GLU A 178 -5.65 -2.06 -16.07
CA GLU A 178 -4.89 -2.17 -17.31
C GLU A 178 -4.09 -3.48 -17.39
N ASP A 179 -3.49 -3.92 -16.28
CA ASP A 179 -2.71 -5.17 -16.23
C ASP A 179 -3.57 -6.39 -16.51
N LEU A 180 -4.73 -6.49 -15.87
CA LEU A 180 -5.70 -7.56 -16.10
C LEU A 180 -6.25 -7.57 -17.54
N LEU A 181 -6.60 -6.40 -18.06
CA LEU A 181 -7.06 -6.29 -19.45
C LEU A 181 -6.00 -6.79 -20.42
N LYS A 182 -4.73 -6.40 -20.24
CA LYS A 182 -3.61 -6.87 -21.06
C LYS A 182 -3.33 -8.37 -20.92
N ALA A 183 -3.69 -8.95 -19.79
CA ALA A 183 -3.61 -10.39 -19.56
C ALA A 183 -4.77 -11.16 -20.23
N GLY A 184 -5.76 -10.47 -20.82
CA GLY A 184 -6.88 -11.08 -21.55
C GLY A 184 -8.16 -11.26 -20.73
N HIS A 185 -8.26 -10.62 -19.57
CA HIS A 185 -9.46 -10.63 -18.75
C HIS A 185 -10.42 -9.49 -19.15
N GLN A 186 -11.72 -9.66 -18.86
CA GLN A 186 -12.70 -8.58 -18.89
C GLN A 186 -12.61 -7.79 -17.58
N VAL A 187 -12.65 -6.47 -17.66
CA VAL A 187 -12.48 -5.62 -16.49
C VAL A 187 -13.59 -4.59 -16.38
N THR A 188 -14.24 -4.55 -15.23
CA THR A 188 -15.10 -3.45 -14.81
C THR A 188 -14.44 -2.73 -13.62
N LEU A 189 -14.18 -1.43 -13.78
CA LEU A 189 -13.60 -0.57 -12.76
C LEU A 189 -14.70 0.32 -12.19
N ILE A 190 -14.98 0.22 -10.89
CA ILE A 190 -16.08 0.94 -10.20
C ILE A 190 -15.49 1.93 -9.22
N ASP A 191 -15.96 3.19 -9.22
CA ASP A 191 -15.52 4.21 -8.27
C ASP A 191 -16.67 5.13 -7.85
N LEU A 192 -16.56 5.66 -6.64
CA LEU A 192 -17.48 6.68 -6.11
C LEU A 192 -17.39 8.01 -6.88
N ASN A 193 -16.25 8.29 -7.48
CA ASN A 193 -16.02 9.50 -8.26
C ASN A 193 -16.28 9.25 -9.74
N ASP A 194 -16.63 10.30 -10.46
CA ASP A 194 -17.00 10.25 -11.89
C ASP A 194 -15.83 9.92 -12.83
N ALA A 195 -14.58 9.98 -12.34
CA ALA A 195 -13.39 9.67 -13.13
C ALA A 195 -12.27 9.09 -12.26
N PRO A 196 -11.34 8.29 -12.83
CA PRO A 196 -10.20 7.77 -12.12
C PRO A 196 -9.29 8.89 -11.58
N LEU A 197 -8.66 8.66 -10.42
CA LEU A 197 -7.75 9.61 -9.75
C LEU A 197 -8.39 10.94 -9.32
N SER A 198 -9.72 11.07 -9.28
CA SER A 198 -10.41 12.30 -8.93
C SER A 198 -10.18 12.79 -7.49
N GLN A 199 -9.67 11.94 -6.61
CA GLN A 199 -9.26 12.37 -5.26
C GLN A 199 -7.94 13.16 -5.25
N MET A 200 -7.20 13.14 -6.35
CA MET A 200 -5.84 13.70 -6.45
C MET A 200 -5.73 14.78 -7.53
N LEU A 201 -6.44 14.63 -8.62
CA LEU A 201 -6.27 15.42 -9.84
C LEU A 201 -7.54 16.20 -10.21
N PRO A 202 -7.40 17.34 -10.90
CA PRO A 202 -8.53 18.17 -11.32
C PRO A 202 -9.34 17.50 -12.44
N PRO A 203 -10.63 17.87 -12.61
CA PRO A 203 -11.55 17.25 -13.58
C PRO A 203 -11.00 17.18 -15.00
N LYS A 204 -10.29 18.19 -15.46
CA LYS A 204 -9.72 18.20 -16.82
C LYS A 204 -8.65 17.12 -17.03
N ALA A 205 -7.83 16.88 -16.00
CA ALA A 205 -6.83 15.82 -16.02
C ALA A 205 -7.48 14.43 -15.94
N THR A 206 -8.43 14.27 -15.02
CA THR A 206 -9.10 12.98 -14.79
C THR A 206 -9.99 12.57 -15.96
N SER A 207 -10.61 13.52 -16.67
CA SER A 207 -11.37 13.24 -17.90
C SER A 207 -10.50 12.63 -19.00
N ARG A 208 -9.26 13.09 -19.18
CA ARG A 208 -8.32 12.45 -20.13
C ARG A 208 -7.95 11.03 -19.73
N ILE A 209 -7.79 10.79 -18.42
CA ILE A 209 -7.50 9.45 -17.90
C ILE A 209 -8.69 8.53 -18.11
N ALA A 210 -9.91 8.99 -17.84
CA ALA A 210 -11.14 8.22 -18.06
C ALA A 210 -11.32 7.85 -19.56
N GLN A 211 -11.07 8.78 -20.47
CA GLN A 211 -11.08 8.50 -21.92
C GLN A 211 -10.07 7.44 -22.29
N ALA A 212 -8.84 7.51 -21.78
CA ALA A 212 -7.80 6.52 -22.05
C ALA A 212 -8.18 5.13 -21.49
N VAL A 213 -8.75 5.07 -20.28
CA VAL A 213 -9.22 3.82 -19.65
C VAL A 213 -10.33 3.19 -20.49
N ASN A 214 -11.34 3.96 -20.86
CA ASN A 214 -12.46 3.46 -21.67
C ASN A 214 -12.04 3.03 -23.08
N SER A 215 -11.14 3.77 -23.72
CA SER A 215 -10.66 3.46 -25.08
C SER A 215 -9.90 2.14 -25.18
N GLN A 216 -9.40 1.62 -24.06
CA GLN A 216 -8.78 0.29 -23.99
C GLN A 216 -9.79 -0.85 -23.89
N GLY A 217 -11.04 -0.56 -23.57
CA GLY A 217 -12.09 -1.58 -23.35
C GLY A 217 -12.30 -1.93 -21.86
N ILE A 218 -11.75 -1.15 -20.92
CA ILE A 218 -12.13 -1.24 -19.52
C ILE A 218 -13.51 -0.59 -19.36
N ASN A 219 -14.47 -1.32 -18.80
CA ASN A 219 -15.77 -0.77 -18.45
C ASN A 219 -15.66 0.06 -17.17
N PHE A 220 -15.61 1.38 -17.29
CA PHE A 220 -15.52 2.27 -16.12
C PHE A 220 -16.89 2.74 -15.67
N LEU A 221 -17.27 2.41 -14.44
CA LEU A 221 -18.48 2.83 -13.74
C LEU A 221 -18.11 3.87 -12.68
N GLY A 222 -18.06 5.14 -13.08
CA GLY A 222 -17.82 6.28 -12.19
C GLY A 222 -19.13 6.83 -11.61
N GLY A 223 -19.08 7.34 -10.36
CA GLY A 223 -20.26 7.85 -9.64
C GLY A 223 -21.13 6.73 -9.04
N TYR A 224 -20.58 5.52 -8.88
CA TYR A 224 -21.30 4.38 -8.32
C TYR A 224 -20.68 3.86 -7.03
N GLN A 225 -21.56 3.45 -6.11
CA GLN A 225 -21.20 2.78 -4.86
C GLN A 225 -21.60 1.32 -4.92
N VAL A 226 -20.65 0.42 -4.63
CA VAL A 226 -20.98 -1.00 -4.41
C VAL A 226 -21.72 -1.12 -3.08
N SER A 227 -22.95 -1.65 -3.13
CA SER A 227 -23.82 -1.81 -1.97
C SER A 227 -23.74 -3.21 -1.35
N ALA A 228 -23.52 -4.26 -2.17
CA ALA A 228 -23.35 -5.63 -1.70
C ALA A 228 -22.56 -6.50 -2.69
N ILE A 229 -21.91 -7.54 -2.18
CA ILE A 229 -21.35 -8.64 -2.94
C ILE A 229 -21.90 -9.94 -2.37
N THR A 230 -22.42 -10.80 -3.22
CA THR A 230 -22.95 -12.11 -2.82
C THR A 230 -22.45 -13.20 -3.77
N ARG A 231 -22.19 -14.38 -3.21
CA ARG A 231 -21.82 -15.54 -4.03
C ARG A 231 -23.10 -16.23 -4.52
N ILE A 232 -23.14 -16.56 -5.80
CA ILE A 232 -24.27 -17.28 -6.42
C ILE A 232 -23.93 -18.74 -6.69
N SER A 233 -24.94 -19.51 -7.10
CA SER A 233 -24.90 -20.98 -7.21
C SER A 233 -23.87 -21.53 -8.19
N ASP A 234 -23.47 -20.79 -9.22
CA ASP A 234 -22.45 -21.16 -10.20
C ASP A 234 -21.02 -20.81 -9.78
N GLY A 235 -20.86 -20.28 -8.54
CA GLY A 235 -19.59 -19.87 -7.97
C GLY A 235 -19.17 -18.45 -8.31
N LYS A 236 -19.89 -17.76 -9.18
CA LYS A 236 -19.67 -16.34 -9.50
C LYS A 236 -20.09 -15.42 -8.36
N LEU A 237 -19.70 -14.18 -8.46
CA LEU A 237 -20.09 -13.10 -7.55
C LEU A 237 -21.08 -12.18 -8.26
N GLN A 238 -22.16 -11.87 -7.55
CA GLN A 238 -23.08 -10.81 -7.90
C GLN A 238 -22.67 -9.55 -7.15
N VAL A 239 -22.37 -8.48 -7.88
CA VAL A 239 -22.01 -7.16 -7.36
C VAL A 239 -23.19 -6.23 -7.57
N SER A 240 -23.86 -5.87 -6.49
CA SER A 240 -24.92 -4.86 -6.48
C SER A 240 -24.29 -3.49 -6.25
N TYR A 241 -24.72 -2.50 -7.03
CA TYR A 241 -24.22 -1.12 -6.93
C TYR A 241 -25.31 -0.13 -7.25
N GLU A 242 -25.14 1.08 -6.78
CA GLU A 242 -26.13 2.16 -6.90
C GLU A 242 -25.44 3.46 -7.31
N ALA A 243 -26.12 4.28 -8.10
CA ALA A 243 -25.63 5.60 -8.48
C ALA A 243 -25.67 6.53 -7.29
N LEU A 244 -24.63 7.34 -7.11
CA LEU A 244 -24.64 8.41 -6.11
C LEU A 244 -25.52 9.57 -6.59
N ALA A 245 -26.21 10.25 -5.68
CA ALA A 245 -27.22 11.26 -5.96
C ALA A 245 -26.72 12.46 -6.81
N SER A 246 -25.41 12.61 -6.99
CA SER A 246 -24.80 13.61 -7.88
C SER A 246 -24.83 13.22 -9.36
N ALA A 247 -25.11 11.96 -9.69
CA ALA A 247 -25.02 11.42 -11.06
C ALA A 247 -26.37 11.29 -11.78
N THR A 248 -27.51 11.51 -11.11
CA THR A 248 -28.84 11.35 -11.72
C THR A 248 -29.81 12.45 -11.31
N ASP A 249 -30.45 13.04 -12.29
CA ASP A 249 -31.74 13.77 -12.14
C ASP A 249 -32.80 12.71 -11.76
N SER A 250 -33.22 12.70 -10.52
CA SER A 250 -33.73 11.55 -9.77
C SER A 250 -35.23 11.31 -9.92
N SER A 251 -35.82 11.36 -11.08
CA SER A 251 -37.26 11.06 -11.16
C SER A 251 -37.67 9.80 -11.93
N THR A 252 -36.74 9.08 -12.59
CA THR A 252 -37.03 7.88 -13.40
C THR A 252 -35.89 6.86 -13.46
N ALA A 253 -35.10 6.68 -12.37
CA ALA A 253 -34.02 5.69 -12.39
C ALA A 253 -34.59 4.26 -12.46
N GLU A 254 -34.38 3.58 -13.58
CA GLU A 254 -34.63 2.14 -13.67
C GLU A 254 -33.70 1.38 -12.70
N PRO A 255 -34.15 0.21 -12.20
CA PRO A 255 -33.31 -0.64 -11.36
C PRO A 255 -32.00 -0.99 -12.11
N ILE A 256 -30.85 -0.72 -11.46
CA ILE A 256 -29.56 -1.08 -12.02
C ILE A 256 -29.38 -2.60 -11.88
N GLU A 257 -29.19 -3.28 -13.00
CA GLU A 257 -28.91 -4.73 -12.99
C GLU A 257 -27.56 -5.02 -12.31
N PRO A 258 -27.51 -5.97 -11.37
CA PRO A 258 -26.26 -6.34 -10.73
C PRO A 258 -25.23 -6.88 -11.74
N LEU A 259 -23.97 -6.57 -11.51
CA LEU A 259 -22.87 -7.07 -12.31
C LEU A 259 -22.50 -8.50 -11.88
N MET A 260 -22.41 -9.41 -12.85
CA MET A 260 -21.99 -10.79 -12.64
C MET A 260 -20.52 -10.95 -13.01
N VAL A 261 -19.68 -11.31 -12.01
CA VAL A 261 -18.21 -11.40 -12.19
C VAL A 261 -17.64 -12.67 -11.59
N ASP A 262 -16.45 -13.05 -12.02
CA ASP A 262 -15.72 -14.19 -11.46
C ASP A 262 -14.96 -13.78 -10.19
N HIS A 263 -14.41 -12.56 -10.16
CA HIS A 263 -13.64 -12.04 -9.04
C HIS A 263 -13.91 -10.56 -8.79
N VAL A 264 -13.74 -10.15 -7.53
CA VAL A 264 -13.73 -8.74 -7.13
C VAL A 264 -12.41 -8.41 -6.44
N ILE A 265 -11.80 -7.30 -6.81
CA ILE A 265 -10.58 -6.76 -6.19
C ILE A 265 -10.92 -5.46 -5.50
N ALA A 266 -10.62 -5.37 -4.20
CA ALA A 266 -10.74 -4.13 -3.43
C ALA A 266 -9.47 -3.28 -3.58
N SER A 267 -9.64 -2.03 -4.02
CA SER A 267 -8.62 -1.00 -4.16
C SER A 267 -9.08 0.33 -3.53
N THR A 268 -9.78 0.21 -2.40
CA THR A 268 -10.55 1.25 -1.70
C THR A 268 -9.74 2.07 -0.72
N GLY A 269 -8.42 2.01 -0.83
CA GLY A 269 -7.48 2.72 0.04
C GLY A 269 -6.89 1.85 1.14
N LEU A 270 -6.09 2.49 1.98
CA LEU A 270 -5.30 1.83 3.03
C LEU A 270 -5.59 2.48 4.39
N THR A 271 -5.54 1.66 5.44
CA THR A 271 -5.60 2.07 6.84
C THR A 271 -4.44 1.45 7.60
N VAL A 272 -4.07 2.02 8.74
CA VAL A 272 -3.06 1.46 9.63
C VAL A 272 -3.76 0.79 10.81
N ASP A 273 -3.29 -0.39 11.21
CA ASP A 273 -3.76 -1.08 12.41
C ASP A 273 -3.36 -0.28 13.65
N ASP A 274 -4.31 -0.07 14.56
CA ASP A 274 -4.13 0.74 15.77
C ASP A 274 -3.65 -0.06 16.99
N LYS A 275 -3.62 -1.39 16.91
CA LYS A 275 -3.33 -2.25 18.04
C LYS A 275 -1.94 -2.02 18.62
N LEU A 276 -0.89 -2.19 17.80
CA LEU A 276 0.48 -2.00 18.26
C LEU A 276 0.82 -0.54 18.55
N PRO A 277 0.42 0.46 17.72
CA PRO A 277 0.61 1.86 18.06
C PRO A 277 -0.03 2.26 19.40
N THR A 278 -1.25 1.79 19.67
CA THR A 278 -1.94 2.04 20.95
C THR A 278 -1.22 1.40 22.13
N ALA A 279 -0.80 0.13 22.00
CA ALA A 279 -0.05 -0.58 23.01
C ALA A 279 1.30 0.09 23.32
N ALA A 280 1.99 0.55 22.27
CA ALA A 280 3.26 1.29 22.39
C ALA A 280 3.10 2.71 22.96
N GLY A 281 1.87 3.21 23.10
CA GLY A 281 1.60 4.57 23.60
C GLY A 281 2.10 5.67 22.67
N VAL A 282 2.17 5.41 21.34
CA VAL A 282 2.59 6.39 20.35
C VAL A 282 1.40 7.20 19.83
N ASP A 283 1.63 8.44 19.46
CA ASP A 283 0.61 9.27 18.81
C ASP A 283 0.25 8.69 17.45
N PHE A 284 -1.06 8.50 17.21
CA PHE A 284 -1.53 7.73 16.08
C PHE A 284 -2.89 8.22 15.57
N ASP A 285 -3.07 8.20 14.27
CA ASP A 285 -4.37 8.34 13.58
C ASP A 285 -4.54 7.22 12.56
N ARG A 286 -5.73 6.57 12.51
CA ARG A 286 -5.99 5.41 11.64
C ARG A 286 -5.86 5.72 10.16
N ARG A 287 -6.13 6.95 9.72
CA ARG A 287 -6.07 7.35 8.32
C ARG A 287 -4.68 7.75 7.88
N THR A 288 -3.96 8.47 8.75
CA THR A 288 -2.65 9.01 8.41
C THR A 288 -1.50 8.15 8.92
N GLY A 289 -1.64 7.50 10.08
CA GLY A 289 -0.66 6.60 10.66
C GLY A 289 -0.01 7.14 11.93
N ILE A 290 1.11 6.55 12.31
CA ILE A 290 1.90 6.88 13.48
C ILE A 290 2.58 8.23 13.25
N VAL A 291 2.35 9.18 14.16
CA VAL A 291 2.95 10.52 14.08
C VAL A 291 4.43 10.43 14.43
N VAL A 292 5.27 10.95 13.55
CA VAL A 292 6.72 11.00 13.78
C VAL A 292 7.23 12.43 13.72
N ASP A 293 8.29 12.71 14.47
CA ASP A 293 9.11 13.90 14.32
C ASP A 293 9.83 13.86 12.97
N ALA A 294 9.58 14.85 12.12
CA ALA A 294 10.05 14.82 10.74
C ALA A 294 11.59 14.66 10.63
N PRO A 295 12.42 15.42 11.38
CA PRO A 295 13.88 15.31 11.28
C PRO A 295 14.45 13.96 11.70
N THR A 296 13.88 13.29 12.71
CA THR A 296 14.47 12.09 13.32
C THR A 296 13.69 10.81 13.03
N LEU A 297 12.43 10.93 12.61
CA LEU A 297 11.47 9.83 12.44
C LEU A 297 11.19 9.06 13.74
N ARG A 298 11.44 9.69 14.90
CA ARG A 298 11.06 9.19 16.21
C ARG A 298 9.56 9.39 16.43
N THR A 299 8.95 8.47 17.16
CA THR A 299 7.58 8.63 17.65
C THR A 299 7.55 9.48 18.93
N SER A 300 6.35 9.74 19.45
CA SER A 300 6.16 10.39 20.76
C SER A 300 6.67 9.55 21.93
N THR A 301 6.92 8.26 21.73
CA THR A 301 7.47 7.34 22.75
C THR A 301 8.96 7.12 22.53
N ALA A 302 9.73 7.23 23.59
CA ALA A 302 11.19 7.09 23.55
C ALA A 302 11.63 5.73 22.99
N ASN A 303 12.73 5.73 22.23
CA ASN A 303 13.33 4.54 21.63
C ASN A 303 12.47 3.84 20.56
N ILE A 304 11.35 4.43 20.14
CA ILE A 304 10.46 3.89 19.10
C ILE A 304 10.45 4.82 17.89
N TYR A 305 10.64 4.22 16.72
CA TYR A 305 10.63 4.86 15.40
C TYR A 305 9.51 4.28 14.56
N ALA A 306 9.05 5.02 13.54
CA ALA A 306 8.16 4.48 12.52
C ALA A 306 8.61 4.87 11.11
N ILE A 307 8.35 4.00 10.12
CA ILE A 307 8.77 4.19 8.74
C ILE A 307 7.77 3.58 7.74
N GLY A 308 7.64 4.20 6.59
CA GLY A 308 6.85 3.70 5.46
C GLY A 308 5.35 3.95 5.63
N ASP A 309 4.52 3.05 5.09
CA ASP A 309 3.08 3.27 4.96
C ASP A 309 2.34 3.41 6.31
N CYS A 310 2.94 2.97 7.41
CA CYS A 310 2.34 3.06 8.75
C CYS A 310 2.58 4.40 9.46
N MET A 311 3.38 5.31 8.89
CA MET A 311 3.69 6.57 9.53
C MET A 311 3.09 7.79 8.84
N SER A 312 3.01 8.90 9.56
CA SER A 312 2.63 10.22 9.07
C SER A 312 3.62 11.30 9.51
N ILE A 313 3.83 12.28 8.63
CA ILE A 313 4.63 13.47 8.89
C ILE A 313 3.70 14.68 8.75
N ASN A 314 3.65 15.53 9.77
CA ASN A 314 2.78 16.70 9.80
C ASN A 314 1.30 16.37 9.50
N GLY A 315 0.80 15.22 9.96
CA GLY A 315 -0.57 14.75 9.74
C GLY A 315 -0.85 14.21 8.33
N VAL A 316 0.18 14.03 7.50
CA VAL A 316 0.05 13.50 6.13
C VAL A 316 0.67 12.09 6.07
N ALA A 317 -0.10 11.12 5.57
CA ALA A 317 0.37 9.75 5.37
C ALA A 317 1.51 9.70 4.33
N CYS A 318 2.57 8.95 4.63
CA CYS A 318 3.75 8.84 3.76
C CYS A 318 3.79 7.49 3.03
N ARG A 319 2.83 7.23 2.13
CA ARG A 319 2.61 5.93 1.47
C ARG A 319 3.26 5.86 0.08
N TYR A 320 4.57 6.17 0.01
CA TYR A 320 5.35 6.12 -1.22
C TYR A 320 6.68 5.40 -0.98
N VAL A 321 7.17 4.69 -2.00
CA VAL A 321 8.44 3.95 -1.92
C VAL A 321 9.66 4.87 -2.02
N ALA A 322 9.57 5.94 -2.82
CA ALA A 322 10.71 6.81 -3.08
C ALA A 322 11.39 7.39 -1.83
N PRO A 323 10.66 7.82 -0.78
CA PRO A 323 11.27 8.35 0.45
C PRO A 323 11.97 7.31 1.33
N LEU A 324 11.63 6.03 1.23
CA LEU A 324 12.04 4.99 2.18
C LEU A 324 13.55 4.91 2.40
N ARG A 325 14.35 5.07 1.35
CA ARG A 325 15.81 4.98 1.47
C ARG A 325 16.40 6.12 2.32
N ALA A 326 15.90 7.35 2.13
CA ALA A 326 16.36 8.50 2.91
C ALA A 326 15.85 8.40 4.37
N GLN A 327 14.59 7.98 4.56
CA GLN A 327 14.02 7.73 5.88
C GLN A 327 14.82 6.67 6.65
N ALA A 328 15.11 5.54 6.01
CA ALA A 328 15.90 4.46 6.61
C ALA A 328 17.33 4.89 6.96
N ALA A 329 17.97 5.71 6.12
CA ALA A 329 19.29 6.25 6.40
C ALA A 329 19.30 7.15 7.64
N THR A 330 18.30 8.03 7.77
CA THR A 330 18.14 8.90 8.94
C THR A 330 17.90 8.09 10.22
N ILE A 331 16.99 7.10 10.18
CA ILE A 331 16.73 6.22 11.33
C ILE A 331 18.01 5.46 11.73
N ALA A 332 18.78 4.97 10.76
CA ALA A 332 20.02 4.26 11.03
C ALA A 332 21.07 5.16 11.71
N ASP A 333 21.23 6.40 11.23
CA ASP A 333 22.14 7.38 11.85
C ASP A 333 21.71 7.72 13.28
N ASP A 334 20.41 8.00 13.48
CA ASP A 334 19.88 8.37 14.77
C ASP A 334 19.97 7.23 15.79
N ILE A 335 19.69 5.98 15.37
CA ILE A 335 19.83 4.79 16.23
C ILE A 335 21.29 4.56 16.65
N LEU A 336 22.23 4.73 15.71
CA LEU A 336 23.66 4.52 15.94
C LEU A 336 24.35 5.70 16.62
N GLY A 337 23.62 6.80 16.88
CA GLY A 337 24.19 8.01 17.51
C GLY A 337 25.13 8.78 16.60
N HIS A 338 25.01 8.62 15.29
CA HIS A 338 25.78 9.39 14.32
C HIS A 338 25.17 10.79 14.12
N GLU A 339 25.99 11.78 13.88
CA GLU A 339 25.51 13.10 13.48
C GLU A 339 24.82 13.03 12.11
N HIS A 340 23.65 13.64 11.99
CA HIS A 340 22.92 13.75 10.74
C HIS A 340 22.12 15.07 10.67
N ASN A 341 21.85 15.53 9.43
CA ASN A 341 21.10 16.78 9.20
C ASN A 341 19.56 16.62 9.36
N GLY A 342 19.10 15.42 9.74
CA GLY A 342 17.69 15.08 9.80
C GLY A 342 17.11 14.69 8.43
N TYR A 343 15.89 14.15 8.46
CA TYR A 343 15.12 13.83 7.25
C TYR A 343 14.32 15.05 6.81
N GLU A 344 14.52 15.48 5.58
CA GLU A 344 13.68 16.47 4.91
C GLU A 344 12.64 15.76 4.06
N HIS A 345 11.37 15.90 4.44
CA HIS A 345 10.29 15.31 3.65
C HIS A 345 10.05 16.10 2.37
N LYS A 346 10.36 15.47 1.23
CA LYS A 346 10.06 16.02 -0.09
C LYS A 346 8.91 15.22 -0.71
N PRO A 347 7.88 15.90 -1.24
CA PRO A 347 6.82 15.21 -1.95
C PRO A 347 7.41 14.35 -3.08
N PRO A 348 7.08 13.06 -3.14
CA PRO A 348 7.62 12.18 -4.18
C PRO A 348 7.02 12.53 -5.54
N MET A 349 7.78 12.25 -6.61
CA MET A 349 7.20 12.19 -7.93
C MET A 349 6.26 10.97 -8.02
N ILE A 350 5.01 11.21 -8.31
CA ILE A 350 3.98 10.18 -8.49
C ILE A 350 3.90 9.84 -9.98
N ARG A 351 4.00 8.56 -10.31
CA ARG A 351 3.89 8.09 -11.69
C ARG A 351 2.92 6.92 -11.75
N LEU A 352 1.86 7.07 -12.55
CA LEU A 352 0.98 5.96 -12.91
C LEU A 352 1.72 5.03 -13.87
N LYS A 353 1.72 3.73 -13.60
CA LYS A 353 2.47 2.72 -14.39
C LYS A 353 1.71 2.25 -15.64
N ASN A 354 0.58 2.84 -15.95
CA ASN A 354 -0.18 2.55 -17.17
C ASN A 354 0.64 2.89 -18.41
N LYS A 355 0.46 2.08 -19.46
CA LYS A 355 1.10 2.32 -20.76
C LYS A 355 0.20 3.04 -21.76
N ALA A 356 -1.12 2.94 -21.57
CA ALA A 356 -2.08 3.61 -22.41
C ALA A 356 -2.11 5.13 -22.23
N ILE A 357 -1.68 5.60 -21.07
CA ILE A 357 -1.56 7.02 -20.77
C ILE A 357 -0.43 7.20 -19.75
N SER A 358 0.46 8.15 -20.03
CA SER A 358 1.51 8.50 -19.06
C SER A 358 1.00 9.63 -18.18
N VAL A 359 0.90 9.37 -16.87
CA VAL A 359 0.54 10.38 -15.87
C VAL A 359 1.68 10.53 -14.90
N MET A 360 2.18 11.74 -14.78
CA MET A 360 3.24 12.11 -13.84
C MET A 360 2.77 13.32 -13.02
N VAL A 361 2.93 13.23 -11.71
CA VAL A 361 2.59 14.32 -10.79
C VAL A 361 3.80 14.63 -9.92
N THR A 362 4.15 15.89 -9.80
CA THR A 362 5.18 16.39 -8.88
C THR A 362 4.55 17.35 -7.87
N GLY A 363 5.13 17.46 -6.68
CA GLY A 363 4.60 18.30 -5.62
C GLY A 363 3.47 17.62 -4.83
N VAL A 364 2.61 18.40 -4.19
CA VAL A 364 1.49 17.94 -3.35
C VAL A 364 0.17 18.19 -4.08
N PRO A 365 -0.33 17.22 -4.86
CA PRO A 365 -1.55 17.40 -5.63
C PRO A 365 -2.78 17.44 -4.71
N GLN A 366 -3.76 18.23 -5.10
CA GLN A 366 -5.09 18.31 -4.50
C GLN A 366 -6.14 18.31 -5.61
N ALA A 367 -7.21 17.55 -5.47
CA ALA A 367 -8.27 17.47 -6.48
C ALA A 367 -8.92 18.83 -6.73
N VAL A 368 -9.09 19.61 -5.67
CA VAL A 368 -9.69 20.96 -5.69
C VAL A 368 -8.58 21.98 -5.42
N GLY A 369 -8.55 23.05 -6.22
CA GLY A 369 -7.56 24.11 -6.07
C GLY A 369 -7.48 24.97 -7.33
N ASN A 370 -6.57 25.95 -7.33
CA ASN A 370 -6.33 26.83 -8.47
C ASN A 370 -5.44 26.15 -9.51
N TRP A 371 -6.01 25.21 -10.27
CA TRP A 371 -5.31 24.53 -11.35
C TRP A 371 -5.32 25.37 -12.64
N GLN A 372 -4.15 25.67 -13.16
CA GLN A 372 -3.98 26.40 -14.42
C GLN A 372 -3.39 25.49 -15.50
N VAL A 373 -3.95 25.57 -16.70
CA VAL A 373 -3.44 24.85 -17.86
C VAL A 373 -2.23 25.61 -18.40
N LYS A 374 -1.09 24.92 -18.48
CA LYS A 374 0.14 25.43 -19.12
C LYS A 374 0.28 25.00 -20.57
N THR A 375 -0.02 23.74 -20.81
CA THR A 375 0.04 23.14 -22.16
C THR A 375 -1.17 22.29 -22.36
N GLU A 376 -1.81 22.42 -23.52
CA GLU A 376 -2.92 21.58 -23.94
C GLU A 376 -2.82 21.31 -25.43
N SER A 377 -2.67 20.03 -25.76
CA SER A 377 -2.76 19.51 -27.12
C SER A 377 -3.46 18.15 -27.09
N GLU A 378 -3.63 17.52 -28.22
CA GLU A 378 -4.14 16.14 -28.29
C GLU A 378 -3.21 15.18 -27.54
N ASP A 379 -1.91 15.36 -27.67
CA ASP A 379 -0.89 14.45 -27.13
C ASP A 379 -0.46 14.79 -25.68
N GLU A 380 -0.66 16.02 -25.22
CA GLU A 380 -0.13 16.45 -23.93
C GLU A 380 -1.03 17.44 -23.21
N LEU A 381 -1.20 17.22 -21.92
CA LEU A 381 -1.81 18.17 -20.98
C LEU A 381 -0.83 18.40 -19.83
N VAL A 382 -0.47 19.66 -19.58
CA VAL A 382 0.30 20.07 -18.41
C VAL A 382 -0.53 21.10 -17.63
N MET A 383 -0.72 20.84 -16.34
CA MET A 383 -1.42 21.77 -15.45
C MET A 383 -0.61 21.97 -14.17
N ASP A 384 -0.57 23.21 -13.70
CA ASP A 384 0.02 23.56 -12.41
C ASP A 384 -1.07 23.92 -11.41
N LEU A 385 -0.93 23.42 -10.19
CA LEU A 385 -1.68 23.83 -9.01
C LEU A 385 -0.95 25.01 -8.37
N LEU A 386 -1.58 26.16 -8.33
CA LEU A 386 -1.03 27.33 -7.67
C LEU A 386 -1.49 27.37 -6.21
N GLY A 387 -0.53 27.52 -5.32
CA GLY A 387 -0.73 27.80 -3.92
C GLY A 387 -0.73 29.30 -3.63
N ASP A 388 -0.46 29.66 -2.38
CA ASP A 388 -0.34 31.06 -1.95
C ASP A 388 0.77 31.78 -2.72
N ASN A 389 0.52 33.04 -3.09
CA ASN A 389 1.44 33.89 -3.87
C ASN A 389 1.79 33.35 -5.27
N ASP A 390 0.87 32.62 -5.90
CA ASP A 390 1.07 32.02 -7.24
C ASP A 390 2.26 31.04 -7.34
N ALA A 391 2.76 30.54 -6.21
CA ALA A 391 3.77 29.50 -6.19
C ALA A 391 3.19 28.17 -6.66
N VAL A 392 3.93 27.45 -7.51
CA VAL A 392 3.52 26.11 -7.98
C VAL A 392 3.69 25.11 -6.85
N SER A 393 2.59 24.56 -6.36
CA SER A 393 2.56 23.52 -5.32
C SER A 393 2.52 22.11 -5.88
N ALA A 394 1.97 21.91 -7.08
CA ALA A 394 2.01 20.66 -7.81
C ALA A 394 1.94 20.90 -9.32
N THR A 395 2.47 19.93 -10.09
CA THR A 395 2.32 19.88 -11.55
C THR A 395 1.84 18.50 -11.95
N VAL A 396 0.79 18.41 -12.77
CA VAL A 396 0.39 17.18 -13.45
C VAL A 396 0.76 17.27 -14.92
N THR A 397 1.42 16.22 -15.42
CA THR A 397 1.74 16.03 -16.85
C THR A 397 1.08 14.74 -17.32
N ILE A 398 0.24 14.86 -18.32
CA ILE A 398 -0.44 13.72 -18.97
C ILE A 398 0.00 13.70 -20.43
N LYS A 399 0.47 12.53 -20.90
CA LYS A 399 0.86 12.33 -22.30
C LYS A 399 0.14 11.14 -22.89
N ALA A 400 -0.30 11.29 -24.13
CA ALA A 400 -0.75 10.16 -24.92
C ALA A 400 0.35 9.09 -25.03
N PRO A 401 0.02 7.81 -25.26
CA PRO A 401 1.03 6.78 -25.44
C PRO A 401 1.90 7.14 -26.64
N ALA A 402 3.22 6.92 -26.49
CA ALA A 402 4.11 7.07 -27.63
C ALA A 402 3.67 6.11 -28.76
N VAL A 403 3.30 6.65 -29.91
CA VAL A 403 3.04 5.82 -31.09
C VAL A 403 4.33 5.05 -31.38
N PRO A 404 4.33 3.71 -31.44
CA PRO A 404 5.52 2.97 -31.84
C PRO A 404 5.98 3.51 -33.19
N LYS A 405 7.22 4.01 -33.24
CA LYS A 405 7.84 4.29 -34.54
C LYS A 405 7.98 2.95 -35.24
N GLY A 406 7.15 2.73 -36.29
CA GLY A 406 7.19 1.57 -37.13
C GLY A 406 8.56 1.36 -37.79
#